data_77f73c3df573deff64e2210aa0ccdbbd
#
_entry.id   77f73c3df573deff64e2210aa0ccdbbd
#
_cell.length_a   1.000
_cell.length_b   1.000
_cell.length_c   1.000
_cell.angle_alpha   90.00
_cell.angle_beta   90.00
_cell.angle_gamma   90.00
#
_symmetry.space_group_name_H-M   'P 1'
#
loop_
_entity.id
_entity.type
_entity.pdbx_description
1 polymer ?
#
loop_
_entity_poly.entity_id
_entity_poly.type
_entity_poly.pdbx_seq_one_letter_code
_entity_poly.pdbx_strand_id
1 'polypeptide(L)'
;MNSAQDAFKSIGAFGKERVWLLGVLTVGHFVIHWFQQFFPVLLPSIKSGLNLSNVEVGALTSAQQVVVGLGQMPLGMVADAMVRHRATILALSLVAMGAAYFLLALPAFSWALLGSATIGLGTALWHPTAAASLSNRFPERRATALSIHGTGATISDTITPILVGILLANLSWQAATQVQLIPGLLFAFLLWRALAGVFGDSAAPRQPIAAQFRGVATIIKNPAFIGLSVATGLLSMSRLIILTFLPIYLQEHLHYSSVALGIYIALLHAMGTLSQPVLGLLSDRFGRKTVLLPSCLLLGLLFALLAIVPPGIPLGLVIVAIGLFFYTLFNIFNAAVMDVASSNTQAATYGLTSLITQLVVIPAPMITGYLIGEWGIKFAFVLAGAFLVIAGLVLAPLQLYRGTQYS
;
A
#
# COMPACT_ATOMS: atom_id res chain seq x y z
N MET A 1 13.95 25.44 7.14
CA MET A 1 15.25 24.75 7.00
C MET A 1 15.78 24.17 8.33
N ASN A 2 15.45 24.74 9.48
CA ASN A 2 15.94 24.25 10.78
C ASN A 2 15.33 22.91 11.21
N SER A 3 14.09 22.58 10.83
CA SER A 3 13.39 21.36 11.28
C SER A 3 13.99 20.05 10.74
N ALA A 4 14.54 20.03 9.52
CA ALA A 4 15.17 18.83 8.97
C ALA A 4 16.56 18.57 9.57
N GLN A 5 17.34 19.63 9.80
CA GLN A 5 18.63 19.53 10.48
C GLN A 5 18.51 19.11 11.93
N ASP A 6 17.45 19.58 12.63
CA ASP A 6 17.15 19.18 14.00
C ASP A 6 16.65 17.74 14.08
N ALA A 7 15.89 17.27 13.08
CA ALA A 7 15.52 15.86 12.95
C ALA A 7 16.75 14.97 12.75
N PHE A 8 17.68 15.35 11.86
CA PHE A 8 18.93 14.61 11.65
C PHE A 8 19.86 14.59 12.87
N LYS A 9 20.00 15.73 13.57
CA LYS A 9 20.76 15.78 14.84
C LYS A 9 20.12 14.91 15.92
N SER A 10 18.79 14.85 15.95
CA SER A 10 18.07 14.00 16.89
C SER A 10 18.24 12.50 16.61
N ILE A 11 18.47 12.11 15.34
CA ILE A 11 18.77 10.72 14.95
C ILE A 11 20.10 10.27 15.52
N GLY A 12 21.15 11.12 15.48
CA GLY A 12 22.46 10.80 16.06
C GLY A 12 22.42 10.52 17.57
N ALA A 13 21.41 11.03 18.27
CA ALA A 13 21.21 10.80 19.70
C ALA A 13 20.65 9.38 20.03
N PHE A 14 20.20 8.60 19.04
CA PHE A 14 19.62 7.27 19.27
C PHE A 14 20.68 6.16 19.55
N GLY A 15 21.93 6.41 19.33
CA GLY A 15 22.99 5.40 19.40
C GLY A 15 23.12 4.57 18.11
N LYS A 16 24.32 4.09 17.86
CA LYS A 16 24.70 3.46 16.58
C LYS A 16 23.83 2.26 16.20
N GLU A 17 23.48 1.39 17.15
CA GLU A 17 22.67 0.20 16.87
C GLU A 17 21.24 0.52 16.40
N ARG A 18 20.59 1.51 17.04
CA ARG A 18 19.23 1.94 16.66
C ARG A 18 19.22 2.59 15.30
N VAL A 19 20.21 3.45 15.02
CA VAL A 19 20.37 4.09 13.69
C VAL A 19 20.61 3.04 12.61
N TRP A 20 21.48 2.05 12.90
CA TRP A 20 21.73 0.93 12.01
C TRP A 20 20.46 0.13 11.68
N LEU A 21 19.72 -0.29 12.71
CA LEU A 21 18.46 -1.00 12.52
C LEU A 21 17.47 -0.20 11.67
N LEU A 22 17.31 1.10 11.97
CA LEU A 22 16.41 1.98 11.21
C LEU A 22 16.85 2.08 9.74
N GLY A 23 18.15 2.27 9.48
CA GLY A 23 18.70 2.34 8.13
C GLY A 23 18.48 1.05 7.34
N VAL A 24 18.81 -0.11 7.93
CA VAL A 24 18.62 -1.42 7.29
C VAL A 24 17.16 -1.69 6.98
N LEU A 25 16.25 -1.39 7.91
CA LEU A 25 14.82 -1.58 7.68
C LEU A 25 14.24 -0.57 6.67
N THR A 26 14.79 0.65 6.59
CA THR A 26 14.39 1.64 5.57
C THR A 26 14.80 1.19 4.17
N VAL A 27 16.02 0.68 4.01
CA VAL A 27 16.49 0.09 2.73
C VAL A 27 15.68 -1.16 2.39
N GLY A 28 15.42 -2.03 3.36
CA GLY A 28 14.56 -3.20 3.17
C GLY A 28 13.14 -2.82 2.74
N HIS A 29 12.59 -1.71 3.28
CA HIS A 29 11.27 -1.20 2.88
C HIS A 29 11.25 -0.66 1.45
N PHE A 30 12.35 -0.02 1.01
CA PHE A 30 12.53 0.31 -0.40
C PHE A 30 12.49 -0.96 -1.28
N VAL A 31 13.20 -2.02 -0.89
CA VAL A 31 13.26 -3.27 -1.68
C VAL A 31 11.90 -3.99 -1.72
N ILE A 32 11.15 -4.04 -0.62
CA ILE A 32 9.79 -4.61 -0.62
C ILE A 32 8.88 -3.84 -1.59
N HIS A 33 8.93 -2.50 -1.55
CA HIS A 33 8.14 -1.66 -2.43
C HIS A 33 8.62 -1.72 -3.88
N TRP A 34 9.91 -1.97 -4.15
CA TRP A 34 10.41 -2.31 -5.48
C TRP A 34 9.61 -3.46 -6.08
N PHE A 35 9.46 -4.57 -5.37
CA PHE A 35 8.70 -5.71 -5.84
C PHE A 35 7.19 -5.38 -5.95
N GLN A 36 6.62 -4.66 -5.02
CA GLN A 36 5.20 -4.29 -5.06
C GLN A 36 4.87 -3.41 -6.26
N GLN A 37 5.71 -2.43 -6.59
CA GLN A 37 5.50 -1.50 -7.71
C GLN A 37 5.91 -2.08 -9.06
N PHE A 38 6.72 -3.12 -9.06
CA PHE A 38 7.05 -3.86 -10.28
C PHE A 38 5.78 -4.50 -10.88
N PHE A 39 4.92 -5.06 -10.04
CA PHE A 39 3.75 -5.82 -10.47
C PHE A 39 2.74 -5.03 -11.31
N PRO A 40 2.27 -3.83 -10.93
CA PRO A 40 1.33 -3.05 -11.75
C PRO A 40 1.90 -2.71 -13.14
N VAL A 41 3.19 -2.38 -13.23
CA VAL A 41 3.84 -2.04 -14.52
C VAL A 41 4.02 -3.29 -15.40
N LEU A 42 4.26 -4.45 -14.79
CA LEU A 42 4.40 -5.74 -15.47
C LEU A 42 3.06 -6.32 -15.95
N LEU A 43 1.96 -5.96 -15.29
CA LEU A 43 0.66 -6.62 -15.45
C LEU A 43 0.13 -6.66 -16.88
N PRO A 44 0.25 -5.60 -17.73
CA PRO A 44 -0.13 -5.68 -19.13
C PRO A 44 0.70 -6.70 -19.91
N SER A 45 1.99 -6.81 -19.60
CA SER A 45 2.89 -7.78 -20.27
C SER A 45 2.55 -9.23 -19.89
N ILE A 46 2.20 -9.50 -18.63
CA ILE A 46 1.70 -10.81 -18.19
C ILE A 46 0.38 -11.11 -18.91
N LYS A 47 -0.55 -10.13 -18.92
CA LYS A 47 -1.86 -10.29 -19.56
C LYS A 47 -1.70 -10.70 -21.03
N SER A 48 -0.92 -9.96 -21.81
CA SER A 48 -0.69 -10.25 -23.21
C SER A 48 0.11 -11.56 -23.42
N GLY A 49 1.16 -11.78 -22.60
CA GLY A 49 2.05 -12.93 -22.72
C GLY A 49 1.40 -14.28 -22.38
N LEU A 50 0.42 -14.28 -21.47
CA LEU A 50 -0.35 -15.46 -21.08
C LEU A 50 -1.77 -15.47 -21.68
N ASN A 51 -2.10 -14.49 -22.53
CA ASN A 51 -3.43 -14.32 -23.14
C ASN A 51 -4.58 -14.30 -22.11
N LEU A 52 -4.39 -13.54 -21.03
CA LEU A 52 -5.35 -13.49 -19.91
C LEU A 52 -6.52 -12.57 -20.21
N SER A 53 -7.71 -12.99 -19.76
CA SER A 53 -8.88 -12.13 -19.68
C SER A 53 -8.72 -11.06 -18.58
N ASN A 54 -9.56 -10.03 -18.60
CA ASN A 54 -9.57 -9.01 -17.55
C ASN A 54 -10.00 -9.58 -16.17
N VAL A 55 -10.81 -10.65 -16.16
CA VAL A 55 -11.18 -11.38 -14.95
C VAL A 55 -9.97 -12.07 -14.32
N GLU A 56 -9.15 -12.74 -15.15
CA GLU A 56 -7.93 -13.41 -14.68
C GLU A 56 -6.90 -12.40 -14.17
N VAL A 57 -6.75 -11.26 -14.84
CA VAL A 57 -5.94 -10.14 -14.32
C VAL A 57 -6.46 -9.67 -12.95
N GLY A 58 -7.76 -9.49 -12.83
CA GLY A 58 -8.40 -9.19 -11.55
C GLY A 58 -8.13 -10.26 -10.49
N ALA A 59 -8.14 -11.54 -10.88
CA ALA A 59 -7.85 -12.67 -9.99
C ALA A 59 -6.40 -12.64 -9.47
N LEU A 60 -5.42 -12.27 -10.32
CA LEU A 60 -4.02 -12.10 -9.87
C LEU A 60 -3.93 -11.05 -8.76
N THR A 61 -4.56 -9.89 -8.95
CA THR A 61 -4.56 -8.82 -7.96
C THR A 61 -5.34 -9.22 -6.69
N SER A 62 -6.48 -9.89 -6.85
CA SER A 62 -7.28 -10.39 -5.73
C SER A 62 -6.53 -11.43 -4.90
N ALA A 63 -5.75 -12.32 -5.53
CA ALA A 63 -4.94 -13.32 -4.84
C ALA A 63 -3.90 -12.68 -3.90
N GLN A 64 -3.27 -11.58 -4.31
CA GLN A 64 -2.38 -10.81 -3.43
C GLN A 64 -3.15 -10.30 -2.20
N GLN A 65 -4.34 -9.70 -2.41
CA GLN A 65 -5.13 -9.11 -1.34
C GLN A 65 -5.68 -10.17 -0.36
N VAL A 66 -6.03 -11.36 -0.85
CA VAL A 66 -6.44 -12.50 0.01
C VAL A 66 -5.31 -12.83 0.98
N VAL A 67 -4.09 -13.01 0.47
CA VAL A 67 -2.96 -13.41 1.31
C VAL A 67 -2.53 -12.28 2.25
N VAL A 68 -2.55 -11.03 1.81
CA VAL A 68 -2.31 -9.87 2.68
C VAL A 68 -3.38 -9.80 3.78
N GLY A 69 -4.66 -9.86 3.40
CA GLY A 69 -5.77 -9.69 4.33
C GLY A 69 -5.85 -10.80 5.38
N LEU A 70 -5.69 -12.06 4.96
CA LEU A 70 -5.74 -13.21 5.86
C LEU A 70 -4.42 -13.46 6.60
N GLY A 71 -3.28 -13.08 5.99
CA GLY A 71 -1.95 -13.35 6.50
C GLY A 71 -1.41 -12.32 7.47
N GLN A 72 -1.73 -11.04 7.29
CA GLN A 72 -1.08 -9.95 8.04
C GLN A 72 -1.22 -10.08 9.57
N MET A 73 -2.40 -10.44 10.07
CA MET A 73 -2.64 -10.61 11.50
C MET A 73 -1.94 -11.86 12.05
N PRO A 74 -2.12 -13.08 11.51
CA PRO A 74 -1.43 -14.27 12.02
C PRO A 74 0.09 -14.17 11.94
N LEU A 75 0.63 -13.65 10.84
CA LEU A 75 2.07 -13.49 10.66
C LEU A 75 2.66 -12.42 11.58
N GLY A 76 1.90 -11.36 11.87
CA GLY A 76 2.24 -10.39 12.90
C GLY A 76 2.33 -11.03 14.29
N MET A 77 1.38 -11.90 14.65
CA MET A 77 1.40 -12.67 15.90
C MET A 77 2.61 -13.61 15.99
N VAL A 78 2.98 -14.26 14.87
CA VAL A 78 4.20 -15.08 14.79
C VAL A 78 5.45 -14.21 14.98
N ALA A 79 5.54 -13.06 14.35
CA ALA A 79 6.67 -12.13 14.50
C ALA A 79 6.81 -11.61 15.94
N ASP A 80 5.70 -11.41 16.65
CA ASP A 80 5.70 -11.03 18.06
C ASP A 80 6.04 -12.18 19.00
N ALA A 81 5.69 -13.43 18.61
CA ALA A 81 6.06 -14.61 19.35
C ALA A 81 7.53 -14.98 19.20
N MET A 82 8.11 -14.69 18.04
CA MET A 82 9.43 -15.14 17.59
C MET A 82 10.41 -13.95 17.45
N VAL A 83 10.53 -13.10 18.47
CA VAL A 83 11.31 -11.84 18.39
C VAL A 83 12.75 -12.08 17.88
N ARG A 84 13.45 -13.09 18.42
CA ARG A 84 14.82 -13.43 17.99
C ARG A 84 14.92 -13.84 16.52
N HIS A 85 13.82 -14.28 15.89
CA HIS A 85 13.78 -14.73 14.50
C HIS A 85 13.27 -13.65 13.54
N ARG A 86 13.05 -12.41 14.00
CA ARG A 86 12.56 -11.32 13.14
C ARG A 86 13.46 -11.04 11.95
N ALA A 87 14.78 -11.14 12.11
CA ALA A 87 15.72 -11.06 10.99
C ALA A 87 15.43 -12.10 9.90
N THR A 88 15.17 -13.36 10.32
CA THR A 88 14.81 -14.45 9.40
C THR A 88 13.44 -14.23 8.75
N ILE A 89 12.42 -13.77 9.49
CA ILE A 89 11.09 -13.48 8.95
C ILE A 89 11.18 -12.38 7.89
N LEU A 90 11.93 -11.30 8.16
CA LEU A 90 12.15 -10.21 7.21
C LEU A 90 12.94 -10.67 5.97
N ALA A 91 13.94 -11.53 6.14
CA ALA A 91 14.67 -12.12 5.01
C ALA A 91 13.76 -13.03 4.18
N LEU A 92 12.96 -13.89 4.81
CA LEU A 92 12.00 -14.77 4.11
C LEU A 92 10.96 -13.97 3.32
N SER A 93 10.58 -12.77 3.77
CA SER A 93 9.69 -11.90 2.98
C SER A 93 10.32 -11.50 1.65
N LEU A 94 11.64 -11.17 1.63
CA LEU A 94 12.37 -10.83 0.40
C LEU A 94 12.61 -12.04 -0.49
N VAL A 95 12.88 -13.22 0.11
CA VAL A 95 12.94 -14.49 -0.64
C VAL A 95 11.59 -14.76 -1.33
N ALA A 96 10.48 -14.60 -0.58
CA ALA A 96 9.14 -14.77 -1.14
C ALA A 96 8.88 -13.81 -2.31
N MET A 97 9.31 -12.53 -2.20
CA MET A 97 9.19 -11.57 -3.28
C MET A 97 9.97 -12.00 -4.53
N GLY A 98 11.26 -12.37 -4.40
CA GLY A 98 12.05 -12.87 -5.53
C GLY A 98 11.48 -14.13 -6.17
N ALA A 99 11.05 -15.10 -5.34
CA ALA A 99 10.41 -16.34 -5.80
C ALA A 99 9.08 -16.08 -6.51
N ALA A 100 8.29 -15.12 -6.02
CA ALA A 100 7.03 -14.71 -6.62
C ALA A 100 7.22 -14.29 -8.09
N TYR A 101 8.22 -13.48 -8.37
CA TYR A 101 8.52 -13.01 -9.72
C TYR A 101 9.05 -14.13 -10.62
N PHE A 102 9.80 -15.07 -10.07
CA PHE A 102 10.19 -16.27 -10.81
C PHE A 102 8.95 -17.09 -11.21
N LEU A 103 7.99 -17.28 -10.30
CA LEU A 103 6.74 -17.98 -10.58
C LEU A 103 5.89 -17.25 -11.62
N LEU A 104 5.79 -15.92 -11.54
CA LEU A 104 5.06 -15.10 -12.51
C LEU A 104 5.57 -15.27 -13.96
N ALA A 105 6.84 -15.59 -14.14
CA ALA A 105 7.46 -15.79 -15.47
C ALA A 105 7.12 -17.14 -16.11
N LEU A 106 6.54 -18.08 -15.36
CA LEU A 106 6.22 -19.42 -15.87
C LEU A 106 4.98 -19.40 -16.77
N PRO A 107 4.90 -20.26 -17.81
CA PRO A 107 3.95 -20.11 -18.91
C PRO A 107 2.55 -20.69 -18.59
N ALA A 108 1.98 -20.38 -17.42
CA ALA A 108 0.61 -20.77 -17.09
C ALA A 108 -0.02 -19.80 -16.07
N PHE A 109 -1.33 -19.57 -16.20
CA PHE A 109 -2.11 -18.75 -15.29
C PHE A 109 -2.00 -19.21 -13.81
N SER A 110 -1.98 -20.53 -13.56
CA SER A 110 -1.84 -21.08 -12.20
C SER A 110 -0.53 -20.65 -11.53
N TRP A 111 0.58 -20.58 -12.28
CA TRP A 111 1.85 -20.08 -11.77
C TRP A 111 1.81 -18.57 -11.53
N ALA A 112 1.17 -17.81 -12.43
CA ALA A 112 0.98 -16.38 -12.24
C ALA A 112 0.12 -16.09 -10.99
N LEU A 113 -0.93 -16.89 -10.75
CA LEU A 113 -1.78 -16.79 -9.57
C LEU A 113 -1.00 -17.10 -8.29
N LEU A 114 -0.21 -18.17 -8.29
CA LEU A 114 0.65 -18.54 -7.17
C LEU A 114 1.72 -17.47 -6.91
N GLY A 115 2.35 -16.95 -7.95
CA GLY A 115 3.31 -15.84 -7.86
C GLY A 115 2.67 -14.60 -7.24
N SER A 116 1.47 -14.22 -7.70
CA SER A 116 0.71 -13.10 -7.15
C SER A 116 0.37 -13.30 -5.67
N ALA A 117 -0.10 -14.50 -5.28
CA ALA A 117 -0.35 -14.86 -3.88
C ALA A 117 0.95 -14.77 -3.04
N THR A 118 2.08 -15.17 -3.63
CA THR A 118 3.40 -15.13 -2.96
C THR A 118 3.90 -13.68 -2.76
N ILE A 119 3.58 -12.73 -3.65
CA ILE A 119 3.79 -11.29 -3.40
C ILE A 119 3.00 -10.86 -2.15
N GLY A 120 1.74 -11.30 -2.05
CA GLY A 120 0.92 -11.08 -0.85
C GLY A 120 1.57 -11.62 0.42
N LEU A 121 2.16 -12.82 0.36
CA LEU A 121 2.88 -13.44 1.49
C LEU A 121 4.09 -12.61 1.91
N GLY A 122 4.95 -12.21 0.97
CA GLY A 122 6.09 -11.34 1.25
C GLY A 122 5.66 -10.03 1.90
N THR A 123 4.59 -9.40 1.39
CA THR A 123 3.97 -8.19 1.97
C THR A 123 3.51 -8.42 3.42
N ALA A 124 2.79 -9.53 3.67
CA ALA A 124 2.23 -9.85 4.97
C ALA A 124 3.29 -10.23 6.01
N LEU A 125 4.43 -10.79 5.59
CA LEU A 125 5.59 -11.07 6.47
C LEU A 125 6.34 -9.79 6.84
N TRP A 126 6.51 -8.85 5.88
CA TRP A 126 7.34 -7.66 6.06
C TRP A 126 6.72 -6.63 7.01
N HIS A 127 5.53 -6.11 6.65
CA HIS A 127 5.00 -4.90 7.26
C HIS A 127 4.79 -5.00 8.78
N PRO A 128 4.12 -6.04 9.32
CA PRO A 128 3.94 -6.13 10.77
C PRO A 128 5.27 -6.35 11.49
N THR A 129 6.18 -7.15 10.91
CA THR A 129 7.48 -7.48 11.53
C THR A 129 8.38 -6.25 11.61
N ALA A 130 8.49 -5.46 10.53
CA ALA A 130 9.28 -4.24 10.50
C ALA A 130 8.70 -3.17 11.42
N ALA A 131 7.38 -2.95 11.37
CA ALA A 131 6.70 -1.97 12.22
C ALA A 131 6.84 -2.31 13.71
N ALA A 132 6.67 -3.57 14.10
CA ALA A 132 6.86 -4.02 15.48
C ALA A 132 8.32 -3.87 15.92
N SER A 133 9.29 -4.19 15.05
CA SER A 133 10.72 -4.06 15.35
C SER A 133 11.11 -2.61 15.64
N LEU A 134 10.65 -1.67 14.82
CA LEU A 134 10.89 -0.24 15.02
C LEU A 134 10.14 0.30 16.23
N SER A 135 8.87 -0.04 16.40
CA SER A 135 8.05 0.42 17.51
C SER A 135 8.60 0.02 18.88
N ASN A 136 9.16 -1.20 18.96
CA ASN A 136 9.77 -1.70 20.21
C ASN A 136 11.14 -1.09 20.47
N ARG A 137 11.90 -0.73 19.41
CA ARG A 137 13.25 -0.16 19.58
C ARG A 137 13.24 1.35 19.77
N PHE A 138 12.17 2.04 19.36
CA PHE A 138 11.99 3.48 19.45
C PHE A 138 10.70 3.86 20.19
N PRO A 139 10.46 3.39 21.43
CA PRO A 139 9.19 3.63 22.11
C PRO A 139 8.94 5.14 22.36
N GLU A 140 10.00 5.91 22.63
CA GLU A 140 9.98 7.35 22.88
C GLU A 140 9.78 8.21 21.62
N ARG A 141 10.09 7.68 20.43
CA ARG A 141 10.00 8.39 19.13
C ARG A 141 9.50 7.48 18.00
N ARG A 142 8.50 6.68 18.31
CA ARG A 142 7.90 5.70 17.39
C ARG A 142 7.47 6.31 16.06
N ALA A 143 6.74 7.44 16.11
CA ALA A 143 6.25 8.11 14.91
C ALA A 143 7.39 8.57 14.00
N THR A 144 8.46 9.14 14.55
CA THR A 144 9.64 9.58 13.79
C THR A 144 10.33 8.39 13.12
N ALA A 145 10.55 7.29 13.85
CA ALA A 145 11.20 6.10 13.29
C ALA A 145 10.38 5.48 12.15
N LEU A 146 9.05 5.36 12.34
CA LEU A 146 8.16 4.84 11.31
C LEU A 146 8.06 5.78 10.08
N SER A 147 8.11 7.11 10.29
CA SER A 147 8.12 8.07 9.18
C SER A 147 9.39 7.95 8.35
N ILE A 148 10.57 7.84 9.00
CA ILE A 148 11.84 7.62 8.29
C ILE A 148 11.82 6.30 7.55
N HIS A 149 11.36 5.23 8.18
CA HIS A 149 11.18 3.93 7.52
C HIS A 149 10.24 4.03 6.30
N GLY A 150 9.18 4.81 6.39
CA GLY A 150 8.24 5.07 5.31
C GLY A 150 8.87 5.76 4.09
N THR A 151 9.95 6.55 4.27
CA THR A 151 10.63 7.20 3.12
C THR A 151 11.22 6.20 2.14
N GLY A 152 11.67 5.03 2.62
CA GLY A 152 12.10 3.94 1.75
C GLY A 152 11.02 3.51 0.76
N ALA A 153 9.79 3.33 1.26
CA ALA A 153 8.64 2.99 0.43
C ALA A 153 8.32 4.09 -0.60
N THR A 154 8.20 5.35 -0.17
CA THR A 154 7.81 6.45 -1.06
C THR A 154 8.83 6.73 -2.16
N ILE A 155 10.12 6.59 -1.88
CA ILE A 155 11.18 6.68 -2.88
C ILE A 155 11.04 5.52 -3.89
N SER A 156 10.86 4.30 -3.40
CA SER A 156 10.69 3.13 -4.26
C SER A 156 9.43 3.24 -5.12
N ASP A 157 8.30 3.64 -4.55
CA ASP A 157 7.03 3.80 -5.28
C ASP A 157 7.15 4.78 -6.45
N THR A 158 8.00 5.80 -6.31
CA THR A 158 8.24 6.80 -7.35
C THR A 158 9.23 6.33 -8.42
N ILE A 159 10.32 5.68 -8.02
CA ILE A 159 11.43 5.35 -8.94
C ILE A 159 11.18 4.03 -9.66
N THR A 160 10.65 3.04 -8.96
CA THR A 160 10.49 1.67 -9.47
C THR A 160 9.68 1.60 -10.77
N PRO A 161 8.53 2.27 -10.92
CA PRO A 161 7.75 2.18 -12.15
C PRO A 161 8.53 2.61 -13.39
N ILE A 162 9.38 3.66 -13.28
CA ILE A 162 10.21 4.14 -14.38
C ILE A 162 11.27 3.09 -14.73
N LEU A 163 11.98 2.55 -13.72
CA LEU A 163 13.03 1.57 -13.93
C LEU A 163 12.49 0.25 -14.50
N VAL A 164 11.31 -0.17 -14.05
CA VAL A 164 10.61 -1.33 -14.61
C VAL A 164 10.19 -1.09 -16.05
N GLY A 165 9.67 0.10 -16.37
CA GLY A 165 9.35 0.48 -17.74
C GLY A 165 10.56 0.41 -18.67
N ILE A 166 11.73 0.89 -18.20
CA ILE A 166 13.01 0.79 -18.94
C ILE A 166 13.44 -0.68 -19.09
N LEU A 167 13.30 -1.49 -18.03
CA LEU A 167 13.65 -2.90 -18.05
C LEU A 167 12.81 -3.67 -19.09
N LEU A 168 11.50 -3.44 -19.10
CA LEU A 168 10.56 -4.06 -20.04
C LEU A 168 10.71 -3.55 -21.49
N ALA A 169 11.32 -2.39 -21.69
CA ALA A 169 11.65 -1.88 -23.02
C ALA A 169 12.88 -2.59 -23.63
N ASN A 170 13.75 -3.18 -22.79
CA ASN A 170 15.02 -3.77 -23.21
C ASN A 170 15.09 -5.30 -23.05
N LEU A 171 14.20 -5.89 -22.25
CA LEU A 171 14.15 -7.33 -21.98
C LEU A 171 12.75 -7.88 -22.29
N SER A 172 12.65 -9.18 -22.61
CA SER A 172 11.37 -9.84 -22.57
C SER A 172 10.78 -9.77 -21.16
N TRP A 173 9.45 -9.73 -21.04
CA TRP A 173 8.80 -9.66 -19.74
C TRP A 173 9.17 -10.83 -18.81
N GLN A 174 9.37 -12.04 -19.41
CA GLN A 174 9.83 -13.21 -18.66
C GLN A 174 11.24 -13.00 -18.10
N ALA A 175 12.18 -12.51 -18.90
CA ALA A 175 13.55 -12.24 -18.47
C ALA A 175 13.59 -11.15 -17.40
N ALA A 176 12.84 -10.04 -17.61
CA ALA A 176 12.71 -8.96 -16.64
C ALA A 176 12.15 -9.44 -15.30
N THR A 177 11.27 -10.43 -15.33
CA THR A 177 10.62 -11.01 -14.16
C THR A 177 11.53 -12.04 -13.48
N GLN A 178 12.15 -12.95 -14.22
CA GLN A 178 13.03 -13.99 -13.67
C GLN A 178 14.26 -13.41 -12.99
N VAL A 179 14.83 -12.35 -13.54
CA VAL A 179 16.01 -11.70 -12.95
C VAL A 179 15.76 -11.16 -11.54
N GLN A 180 14.47 -10.93 -11.17
CA GLN A 180 14.08 -10.44 -9.84
C GLN A 180 14.38 -11.45 -8.71
N LEU A 181 14.57 -12.71 -9.03
CA LEU A 181 15.01 -13.71 -8.04
C LEU A 181 16.37 -13.33 -7.45
N ILE A 182 17.28 -12.79 -8.27
CA ILE A 182 18.64 -12.41 -7.85
C ILE A 182 18.60 -11.32 -6.78
N PRO A 183 18.02 -10.12 -7.01
CA PRO A 183 17.93 -9.11 -5.96
C PRO A 183 17.11 -9.60 -4.75
N GLY A 184 16.06 -10.42 -4.95
CA GLY A 184 15.31 -11.01 -3.84
C GLY A 184 16.19 -11.81 -2.89
N LEU A 185 16.98 -12.74 -3.42
CA LEU A 185 17.90 -13.57 -2.63
C LEU A 185 19.07 -12.76 -2.06
N LEU A 186 19.67 -11.86 -2.86
CA LEU A 186 20.79 -11.02 -2.44
C LEU A 186 20.42 -10.12 -1.27
N PHE A 187 19.33 -9.36 -1.40
CA PHE A 187 18.87 -8.47 -0.34
C PHE A 187 18.34 -9.23 0.89
N ALA A 188 17.76 -10.41 0.71
CA ALA A 188 17.40 -11.29 1.81
C ALA A 188 18.63 -11.70 2.62
N PHE A 189 19.70 -12.15 1.95
CA PHE A 189 20.94 -12.52 2.60
C PHE A 189 21.61 -11.32 3.29
N LEU A 190 21.74 -10.18 2.60
CA LEU A 190 22.36 -8.98 3.15
C LEU A 190 21.61 -8.47 4.38
N LEU A 191 20.28 -8.42 4.31
CA LEU A 191 19.43 -8.00 5.42
C LEU A 191 19.52 -8.97 6.60
N TRP A 192 19.44 -10.27 6.36
CA TRP A 192 19.60 -11.29 7.40
C TRP A 192 20.94 -11.16 8.10
N ARG A 193 22.04 -10.98 7.33
CA ARG A 193 23.39 -10.81 7.87
C ARG A 193 23.54 -9.49 8.65
N ALA A 194 22.93 -8.42 8.15
CA ALA A 194 22.97 -7.09 8.78
C ALA A 194 22.20 -7.03 10.11
N LEU A 195 21.16 -7.85 10.24
CA LEU A 195 20.31 -7.93 11.44
C LEU A 195 20.68 -9.12 12.35
N ALA A 196 21.70 -9.90 12.01
CA ALA A 196 22.15 -11.00 12.84
C ALA A 196 22.57 -10.51 14.23
N GLY A 197 21.94 -11.06 15.28
CA GLY A 197 22.19 -10.68 16.67
C GLY A 197 21.57 -9.36 17.15
N VAL A 198 20.88 -8.62 16.27
CA VAL A 198 20.19 -7.36 16.66
C VAL A 198 18.95 -7.60 17.52
N PHE A 199 18.26 -8.72 17.31
CA PHE A 199 17.05 -9.09 18.04
C PHE A 199 17.40 -10.07 19.18
N GLY A 200 17.22 -9.60 20.42
CA GLY A 200 17.39 -10.43 21.63
C GLY A 200 16.12 -11.22 21.98
N ASP A 201 16.18 -11.98 23.08
CA ASP A 201 15.10 -12.87 23.54
C ASP A 201 13.93 -12.14 24.25
N SER A 202 13.92 -10.81 24.31
CA SER A 202 12.90 -10.03 25.01
C SER A 202 11.56 -10.09 24.26
N ALA A 203 10.65 -10.94 24.74
CA ALA A 203 9.27 -10.90 24.29
C ALA A 203 8.58 -9.64 24.85
N ALA A 204 7.91 -8.86 23.99
CA ALA A 204 7.04 -7.80 24.46
C ALA A 204 5.88 -8.38 25.31
N PRO A 205 5.40 -7.67 26.34
CA PRO A 205 4.24 -8.11 27.10
C PRO A 205 3.04 -8.30 26.16
N ARG A 206 2.53 -9.52 26.11
CA ARG A 206 1.37 -9.86 25.27
C ARG A 206 0.10 -9.36 25.98
N GLN A 207 -0.69 -8.53 25.30
CA GLN A 207 -2.07 -8.32 25.73
C GLN A 207 -2.89 -9.58 25.49
N PRO A 208 -3.70 -10.02 26.48
CA PRO A 208 -4.56 -11.17 26.31
C PRO A 208 -5.50 -10.98 25.10
N ILE A 209 -5.59 -11.97 24.23
CA ILE A 209 -6.47 -11.97 23.05
C ILE A 209 -7.93 -11.63 23.46
N ALA A 210 -8.40 -12.15 24.60
CA ALA A 210 -9.72 -11.85 25.14
C ALA A 210 -9.96 -10.35 25.46
N ALA A 211 -8.92 -9.58 25.81
CA ALA A 211 -9.02 -8.14 26.04
C ALA A 211 -9.20 -7.37 24.70
N GLN A 212 -8.57 -7.84 23.65
CA GLN A 212 -8.73 -7.25 22.30
C GLN A 212 -10.15 -7.47 21.78
N PHE A 213 -10.74 -8.65 21.96
CA PHE A 213 -12.11 -8.93 21.50
C PHE A 213 -13.19 -8.15 22.28
N ARG A 214 -13.00 -7.85 23.55
CA ARG A 214 -13.94 -7.01 24.31
C ARG A 214 -14.03 -5.58 23.78
N GLY A 215 -12.90 -5.00 23.35
CA GLY A 215 -12.86 -3.69 22.69
C GLY A 215 -13.59 -3.65 21.36
N VAL A 216 -13.50 -4.74 20.57
CA VAL A 216 -14.18 -4.90 19.28
C VAL A 216 -15.71 -4.79 19.42
N ALA A 217 -16.31 -5.48 20.39
CA ALA A 217 -17.76 -5.48 20.60
C ALA A 217 -18.36 -4.09 20.90
N THR A 218 -17.56 -3.22 21.48
CA THR A 218 -17.98 -1.83 21.78
C THR A 218 -17.86 -0.94 20.54
N ILE A 219 -16.77 -1.08 19.78
CA ILE A 219 -16.49 -0.15 18.67
C ILE A 219 -17.37 -0.43 17.44
N ILE A 220 -17.80 -1.67 17.21
CA ILE A 220 -18.75 -2.04 16.14
C ILE A 220 -20.11 -1.33 16.29
N LYS A 221 -20.50 -0.92 17.51
CA LYS A 221 -21.74 -0.18 17.75
C LYS A 221 -21.63 1.30 17.42
N ASN A 222 -20.42 1.80 17.16
CA ASN A 222 -20.22 3.21 16.84
C ASN A 222 -20.45 3.46 15.33
N PRO A 223 -21.48 4.24 14.94
CA PRO A 223 -21.78 4.48 13.53
C PRO A 223 -20.67 5.25 12.80
N ALA A 224 -19.95 6.12 13.49
CA ALA A 224 -18.81 6.83 12.92
C ALA A 224 -17.67 5.85 12.56
N PHE A 225 -17.42 4.86 13.41
CA PHE A 225 -16.44 3.81 13.14
C PHE A 225 -16.81 2.98 11.91
N ILE A 226 -18.07 2.51 11.84
CA ILE A 226 -18.55 1.70 10.70
C ILE A 226 -18.49 2.52 9.42
N GLY A 227 -19.01 3.75 9.44
CA GLY A 227 -18.99 4.63 8.27
C GLY A 227 -17.58 4.94 7.78
N LEU A 228 -16.63 5.23 8.69
CA LEU A 228 -15.23 5.43 8.35
C LEU A 228 -14.58 4.16 7.77
N SER A 229 -14.83 3.00 8.37
CA SER A 229 -14.28 1.71 7.88
C SER A 229 -14.80 1.36 6.49
N VAL A 230 -16.10 1.55 6.24
CA VAL A 230 -16.70 1.35 4.92
C VAL A 230 -16.12 2.35 3.90
N ALA A 231 -16.04 3.64 4.23
CA ALA A 231 -15.47 4.65 3.35
C ALA A 231 -13.97 4.39 3.04
N THR A 232 -13.20 3.91 4.04
CA THR A 232 -11.81 3.46 3.85
C THR A 232 -11.75 2.26 2.89
N GLY A 233 -12.67 1.31 3.03
CA GLY A 233 -12.80 0.16 2.12
C GLY A 233 -13.09 0.59 0.68
N LEU A 234 -14.04 1.50 0.49
CA LEU A 234 -14.41 2.04 -0.83
C LEU A 234 -13.24 2.81 -1.47
N LEU A 235 -12.51 3.62 -0.71
CA LEU A 235 -11.29 4.28 -1.19
C LEU A 235 -10.23 3.25 -1.61
N SER A 236 -9.98 2.25 -0.77
CA SER A 236 -8.95 1.22 -1.04
C SER A 236 -9.32 0.38 -2.25
N MET A 237 -10.60 0.03 -2.41
CA MET A 237 -11.14 -0.66 -3.57
C MET A 237 -10.96 0.16 -4.85
N SER A 238 -11.32 1.44 -4.83
CA SER A 238 -11.16 2.35 -5.96
C SER A 238 -9.71 2.46 -6.39
N ARG A 239 -8.80 2.62 -5.43
CA ARG A 239 -7.35 2.70 -5.69
C ARG A 239 -6.80 1.41 -6.30
N LEU A 240 -7.24 0.25 -5.81
CA LEU A 240 -6.80 -1.04 -6.32
C LEU A 240 -7.28 -1.26 -7.77
N ILE A 241 -8.52 -0.86 -8.09
CA ILE A 241 -9.05 -0.89 -9.45
C ILE A 241 -8.17 -0.04 -10.39
N ILE A 242 -7.83 1.18 -9.98
CA ILE A 242 -6.96 2.07 -10.77
C ILE A 242 -5.57 1.44 -10.96
N LEU A 243 -4.92 0.95 -9.90
CA LEU A 243 -3.58 0.34 -10.01
C LEU A 243 -3.58 -0.96 -10.84
N THR A 244 -4.72 -1.64 -10.93
CA THR A 244 -4.85 -2.86 -11.74
C THR A 244 -5.10 -2.53 -13.22
N PHE A 245 -6.03 -1.62 -13.52
CA PHE A 245 -6.54 -1.44 -14.88
C PHE A 245 -6.00 -0.19 -15.60
N LEU A 246 -5.47 0.81 -14.90
CA LEU A 246 -4.81 1.96 -15.54
C LEU A 246 -3.57 1.55 -16.35
N PRO A 247 -2.66 0.68 -15.85
CA PRO A 247 -1.53 0.19 -16.65
C PRO A 247 -1.98 -0.51 -17.94
N ILE A 248 -3.01 -1.35 -17.86
CA ILE A 248 -3.59 -2.04 -19.02
C ILE A 248 -4.18 -1.04 -20.02
N TYR A 249 -4.92 -0.05 -19.54
CA TYR A 249 -5.48 1.00 -20.37
C TYR A 249 -4.38 1.79 -21.10
N LEU A 250 -3.33 2.18 -20.39
CA LEU A 250 -2.21 2.94 -20.98
C LEU A 250 -1.50 2.13 -22.07
N GLN A 251 -1.25 0.85 -21.85
CA GLN A 251 -0.47 0.04 -22.78
C GLN A 251 -1.31 -0.59 -23.90
N GLU A 252 -2.48 -1.18 -23.60
CA GLU A 252 -3.28 -1.90 -24.60
C GLU A 252 -4.21 -0.98 -25.40
N HIS A 253 -4.76 0.08 -24.77
CA HIS A 253 -5.74 0.96 -25.44
C HIS A 253 -5.13 2.27 -25.96
N LEU A 254 -4.15 2.83 -25.24
CA LEU A 254 -3.46 4.05 -25.69
C LEU A 254 -2.12 3.75 -26.38
N HIS A 255 -1.69 2.48 -26.43
CA HIS A 255 -0.46 2.02 -27.07
C HIS A 255 0.80 2.73 -26.57
N TYR A 256 0.81 3.12 -25.29
CA TYR A 256 1.99 3.72 -24.69
C TYR A 256 3.09 2.69 -24.46
N SER A 257 4.35 3.11 -24.67
CA SER A 257 5.50 2.28 -24.34
C SER A 257 5.56 1.96 -22.84
N SER A 258 6.25 0.88 -22.48
CA SER A 258 6.47 0.50 -21.08
C SER A 258 7.13 1.62 -20.27
N VAL A 259 8.02 2.42 -20.91
CA VAL A 259 8.66 3.58 -20.28
C VAL A 259 7.64 4.68 -19.99
N ALA A 260 6.78 5.01 -20.96
CA ALA A 260 5.72 6.00 -20.76
C ALA A 260 4.76 5.56 -19.66
N LEU A 261 4.33 4.30 -19.66
CA LEU A 261 3.52 3.71 -18.58
C LEU A 261 4.21 3.88 -17.22
N GLY A 262 5.50 3.53 -17.13
CA GLY A 262 6.29 3.70 -15.91
C GLY A 262 6.31 5.14 -15.43
N ILE A 263 6.46 6.12 -16.33
CA ILE A 263 6.43 7.56 -16.00
C ILE A 263 5.05 7.97 -15.46
N TYR A 264 3.95 7.56 -16.09
CA TYR A 264 2.60 7.90 -15.62
C TYR A 264 2.31 7.33 -14.21
N ILE A 265 2.72 6.09 -13.94
CA ILE A 265 2.59 5.50 -12.61
C ILE A 265 3.51 6.20 -11.60
N ALA A 266 4.74 6.56 -11.97
CA ALA A 266 5.65 7.32 -11.13
C ALA A 266 5.10 8.71 -10.77
N LEU A 267 4.48 9.42 -11.72
CA LEU A 267 3.83 10.72 -11.47
C LEU A 267 2.71 10.60 -10.44
N LEU A 268 1.89 9.55 -10.53
CA LEU A 268 0.83 9.27 -9.55
C LEU A 268 1.41 9.14 -8.13
N HIS A 269 2.51 8.40 -7.97
CA HIS A 269 3.14 8.17 -6.66
C HIS A 269 3.89 9.41 -6.15
N ALA A 270 4.66 10.07 -7.01
CA ALA A 270 5.44 11.26 -6.66
C ALA A 270 4.55 12.37 -6.11
N MET A 271 3.43 12.65 -6.78
CA MET A 271 2.48 13.68 -6.33
C MET A 271 1.82 13.33 -5.00
N GLY A 272 1.54 12.05 -4.76
CA GLY A 272 1.06 11.56 -3.47
C GLY A 272 2.06 11.82 -2.35
N THR A 273 3.34 11.55 -2.58
CA THR A 273 4.40 11.82 -1.60
C THR A 273 4.49 13.31 -1.25
N LEU A 274 4.42 14.18 -2.25
CA LEU A 274 4.51 15.63 -2.06
C LEU A 274 3.30 16.22 -1.34
N SER A 275 2.10 15.69 -1.58
CA SER A 275 0.85 16.20 -1.02
C SER A 275 0.59 15.78 0.43
N GLN A 276 1.16 14.64 0.88
CA GLN A 276 0.88 14.08 2.20
C GLN A 276 1.07 15.06 3.35
N PRO A 277 2.20 15.79 3.48
CA PRO A 277 2.38 16.74 4.58
C PRO A 277 1.35 17.87 4.56
N VAL A 278 1.04 18.38 3.37
CA VAL A 278 0.12 19.53 3.20
C VAL A 278 -1.30 19.15 3.56
N LEU A 279 -1.84 18.09 2.96
CA LEU A 279 -3.21 17.65 3.24
C LEU A 279 -3.36 17.09 4.66
N GLY A 280 -2.31 16.47 5.20
CA GLY A 280 -2.26 16.06 6.61
C GLY A 280 -2.43 17.26 7.55
N LEU A 281 -1.63 18.31 7.38
CA LEU A 281 -1.72 19.55 8.17
C LEU A 281 -3.08 20.24 8.01
N LEU A 282 -3.62 20.29 6.78
CA LEU A 282 -4.96 20.84 6.55
C LEU A 282 -6.03 20.04 7.29
N SER A 283 -5.92 18.72 7.29
CA SER A 283 -6.83 17.83 8.01
C SER A 283 -6.76 17.99 9.53
N ASP A 284 -5.56 18.20 10.08
CA ASP A 284 -5.37 18.46 11.51
C ASP A 284 -5.93 19.82 11.91
N ARG A 285 -5.75 20.85 11.05
CA ARG A 285 -6.19 22.22 11.31
C ARG A 285 -7.70 22.41 11.15
N PHE A 286 -8.27 21.91 10.05
CA PHE A 286 -9.67 22.18 9.68
C PHE A 286 -10.63 21.04 10.02
N GLY A 287 -10.10 19.91 10.51
CA GLY A 287 -10.85 18.72 10.85
C GLY A 287 -10.90 17.69 9.72
N ARG A 288 -11.00 16.40 10.10
CA ARG A 288 -10.93 15.27 9.19
C ARG A 288 -11.98 15.33 8.07
N LYS A 289 -13.25 15.57 8.43
CA LYS A 289 -14.37 15.59 7.48
C LYS A 289 -14.25 16.69 6.45
N THR A 290 -13.79 17.88 6.87
CA THR A 290 -13.64 19.06 6.00
C THR A 290 -12.66 18.80 4.85
N VAL A 291 -11.66 17.94 5.06
CA VAL A 291 -10.70 17.54 4.01
C VAL A 291 -11.15 16.28 3.29
N LEU A 292 -11.58 15.23 4.00
CA LEU A 292 -11.93 13.94 3.41
C LEU A 292 -13.09 14.03 2.42
N LEU A 293 -14.19 14.71 2.79
CA LEU A 293 -15.41 14.72 1.99
C LEU A 293 -15.18 15.37 0.60
N PRO A 294 -14.68 16.62 0.48
CA PRO A 294 -14.45 17.21 -0.82
C PRO A 294 -13.35 16.48 -1.61
N SER A 295 -12.34 15.96 -0.92
CA SER A 295 -11.26 15.20 -1.58
C SER A 295 -11.73 13.87 -2.15
N CYS A 296 -12.66 13.16 -1.48
CA CYS A 296 -13.27 11.93 -2.03
C CYS A 296 -14.09 12.25 -3.29
N LEU A 297 -14.90 13.31 -3.26
CA LEU A 297 -15.71 13.72 -4.41
C LEU A 297 -14.83 14.16 -5.58
N LEU A 298 -13.79 14.96 -5.32
CA LEU A 298 -12.85 15.41 -6.34
C LEU A 298 -12.06 14.25 -6.94
N LEU A 299 -11.52 13.36 -6.10
CA LEU A 299 -10.79 12.18 -6.58
C LEU A 299 -11.72 11.25 -7.39
N GLY A 300 -12.98 11.11 -6.95
CA GLY A 300 -13.99 10.35 -7.70
C GLY A 300 -14.26 10.94 -9.08
N LEU A 301 -14.38 12.26 -9.18
CA LEU A 301 -14.52 12.96 -10.45
C LEU A 301 -13.26 12.78 -11.33
N LEU A 302 -12.07 12.90 -10.75
CA LEU A 302 -10.80 12.72 -11.47
C LEU A 302 -10.65 11.29 -12.02
N PHE A 303 -11.09 10.27 -11.26
CA PHE A 303 -11.12 8.89 -11.76
C PHE A 303 -12.08 8.74 -12.95
N ALA A 304 -13.31 9.27 -12.83
CA ALA A 304 -14.26 9.24 -13.94
C ALA A 304 -13.73 10.01 -15.17
N LEU A 305 -12.99 11.10 -14.97
CA LEU A 305 -12.40 11.91 -16.05
C LEU A 305 -11.37 11.10 -16.87
N LEU A 306 -10.69 10.08 -16.29
CA LEU A 306 -9.80 9.18 -17.04
C LEU A 306 -10.50 8.48 -18.21
N ALA A 307 -11.82 8.29 -18.14
CA ALA A 307 -12.59 7.63 -19.19
C ALA A 307 -12.73 8.49 -20.47
N ILE A 308 -12.62 9.81 -20.36
CA ILE A 308 -12.91 10.75 -21.45
C ILE A 308 -11.75 11.68 -21.81
N VAL A 309 -10.77 11.82 -20.92
CA VAL A 309 -9.64 12.74 -21.15
C VAL A 309 -8.80 12.29 -22.36
N PRO A 310 -8.39 13.22 -23.26
CA PRO A 310 -7.50 12.88 -24.37
C PRO A 310 -6.13 12.40 -23.90
N PRO A 311 -5.47 11.49 -24.65
CA PRO A 311 -4.11 11.07 -24.36
C PRO A 311 -3.10 12.23 -24.44
N GLY A 312 -1.91 12.04 -23.89
CA GLY A 312 -0.84 13.04 -23.85
C GLY A 312 -0.88 13.94 -22.62
N ILE A 313 -0.59 15.23 -22.78
CA ILE A 313 -0.48 16.19 -21.67
C ILE A 313 -1.77 16.26 -20.81
N PRO A 314 -2.98 16.32 -21.39
CA PRO A 314 -4.20 16.35 -20.57
C PRO A 314 -4.33 15.16 -19.64
N LEU A 315 -4.06 13.93 -20.12
CA LEU A 315 -4.06 12.72 -19.31
C LEU A 315 -3.00 12.81 -18.21
N GLY A 316 -1.80 13.29 -18.53
CA GLY A 316 -0.74 13.51 -17.55
C GLY A 316 -1.15 14.44 -16.42
N LEU A 317 -1.82 15.56 -16.74
CA LEU A 317 -2.32 16.51 -15.74
C LEU A 317 -3.39 15.90 -14.84
N VAL A 318 -4.29 15.08 -15.39
CA VAL A 318 -5.30 14.36 -14.61
C VAL A 318 -4.64 13.34 -13.67
N ILE A 319 -3.63 12.60 -14.14
CA ILE A 319 -2.90 11.62 -13.29
C ILE A 319 -2.11 12.34 -12.18
N VAL A 320 -1.49 13.48 -12.47
CA VAL A 320 -0.85 14.35 -11.47
C VAL A 320 -1.87 14.81 -10.42
N ALA A 321 -3.03 15.29 -10.85
CA ALA A 321 -4.11 15.69 -9.94
C ALA A 321 -4.63 14.54 -9.08
N ILE A 322 -4.81 13.35 -9.67
CA ILE A 322 -5.15 12.11 -8.94
C ILE A 322 -4.09 11.81 -7.87
N GLY A 323 -2.81 11.91 -8.23
CA GLY A 323 -1.69 11.63 -7.32
C GLY A 323 -1.76 12.44 -6.03
N LEU A 324 -2.17 13.70 -6.08
CA LEU A 324 -2.30 14.56 -4.89
C LEU A 324 -3.18 13.97 -3.78
N PHE A 325 -4.19 13.19 -4.14
CA PHE A 325 -5.15 12.61 -3.21
C PHE A 325 -4.96 11.10 -2.98
N PHE A 326 -4.31 10.41 -3.92
CA PHE A 326 -4.31 8.96 -4.03
C PHE A 326 -3.82 8.22 -2.78
N TYR A 327 -2.73 8.67 -2.17
CA TYR A 327 -2.19 8.08 -0.94
C TYR A 327 -2.58 8.85 0.31
N THR A 328 -2.68 10.17 0.19
CA THR A 328 -2.91 11.05 1.33
C THR A 328 -4.24 10.77 2.01
N LEU A 329 -5.29 10.53 1.23
CA LEU A 329 -6.62 10.23 1.78
C LEU A 329 -6.62 8.98 2.67
N PHE A 330 -5.90 7.93 2.28
CA PHE A 330 -5.81 6.71 3.08
C PHE A 330 -5.21 6.99 4.46
N ASN A 331 -4.18 7.83 4.54
CA ASN A 331 -3.57 8.22 5.82
C ASN A 331 -4.51 9.05 6.69
N ILE A 332 -5.27 9.98 6.08
CA ILE A 332 -6.25 10.80 6.80
C ILE A 332 -7.42 9.94 7.28
N PHE A 333 -7.90 8.96 6.50
CA PHE A 333 -8.90 7.99 6.93
C PHE A 333 -8.42 7.17 8.13
N ASN A 334 -7.19 6.66 8.09
CA ASN A 334 -6.60 5.93 9.22
C ASN A 334 -6.53 6.81 10.47
N ALA A 335 -6.13 8.08 10.33
CA ALA A 335 -6.14 9.03 11.45
C ALA A 335 -7.56 9.24 11.99
N ALA A 336 -8.55 9.45 11.11
CA ALA A 336 -9.96 9.62 11.52
C ALA A 336 -10.52 8.38 12.24
N VAL A 337 -10.16 7.18 11.80
CA VAL A 337 -10.51 5.92 12.48
C VAL A 337 -9.86 5.86 13.88
N MET A 338 -8.61 6.30 14.01
CA MET A 338 -7.93 6.34 15.31
C MET A 338 -8.51 7.41 16.24
N ASP A 339 -9.00 8.54 15.71
CA ASP A 339 -9.65 9.59 16.50
C ASP A 339 -10.97 9.10 17.14
N VAL A 340 -11.65 8.11 16.55
CA VAL A 340 -12.88 7.49 17.08
C VAL A 340 -12.59 6.38 18.10
N ALA A 341 -11.37 5.84 18.09
CA ALA A 341 -10.93 4.78 19.00
C ALA A 341 -10.53 5.34 20.37
N SER A 342 -10.92 4.67 21.46
CA SER A 342 -10.32 4.96 22.77
C SER A 342 -8.85 4.52 22.81
N SER A 343 -8.04 5.12 23.68
CA SER A 343 -6.60 4.81 23.83
C SER A 343 -6.33 3.30 24.05
N ASN A 344 -7.26 2.59 24.70
CA ASN A 344 -7.14 1.16 25.00
C ASN A 344 -7.60 0.24 23.86
N THR A 345 -8.25 0.77 22.83
CA THR A 345 -8.87 -0.02 21.74
C THR A 345 -8.24 0.24 20.36
N GLN A 346 -7.23 1.11 20.24
CA GLN A 346 -6.67 1.52 18.95
C GLN A 346 -6.19 0.34 18.08
N ALA A 347 -5.48 -0.64 18.66
CA ALA A 347 -5.01 -1.79 17.91
C ALA A 347 -6.16 -2.67 17.39
N ALA A 348 -7.18 -2.90 18.23
CA ALA A 348 -8.38 -3.66 17.84
C ALA A 348 -9.19 -2.92 16.77
N THR A 349 -9.30 -1.59 16.90
CA THR A 349 -9.96 -0.72 15.92
C THR A 349 -9.26 -0.78 14.57
N TYR A 350 -7.94 -0.65 14.54
CA TYR A 350 -7.16 -0.75 13.32
C TYR A 350 -7.29 -2.13 12.66
N GLY A 351 -7.19 -3.20 13.44
CA GLY A 351 -7.36 -4.57 12.94
C GLY A 351 -8.74 -4.83 12.35
N LEU A 352 -9.79 -4.33 13.01
CA LEU A 352 -11.16 -4.48 12.52
C LEU A 352 -11.43 -3.64 11.26
N THR A 353 -10.92 -2.40 11.20
CA THR A 353 -10.98 -1.58 9.98
C THR A 353 -10.28 -2.27 8.83
N SER A 354 -9.10 -2.84 9.07
CA SER A 354 -8.35 -3.60 8.07
C SER A 354 -9.15 -4.79 7.57
N LEU A 355 -9.78 -5.56 8.46
CA LEU A 355 -10.63 -6.70 8.08
C LEU A 355 -11.81 -6.27 7.22
N ILE A 356 -12.56 -5.24 7.64
CA ILE A 356 -13.70 -4.71 6.86
C ILE A 356 -13.21 -4.22 5.49
N THR A 357 -12.09 -3.49 5.45
CA THR A 357 -11.49 -3.02 4.20
C THR A 357 -11.14 -4.18 3.27
N GLN A 358 -10.53 -5.24 3.77
CA GLN A 358 -10.13 -6.39 2.94
C GLN A 358 -11.31 -7.18 2.40
N LEU A 359 -12.39 -7.32 3.16
CA LEU A 359 -13.62 -7.96 2.68
C LEU A 359 -14.21 -7.24 1.45
N VAL A 360 -14.09 -5.92 1.39
CA VAL A 360 -14.54 -5.09 0.26
C VAL A 360 -13.55 -5.11 -0.89
N VAL A 361 -12.25 -5.03 -0.59
CA VAL A 361 -11.17 -4.88 -1.58
C VAL A 361 -10.90 -6.18 -2.35
N ILE A 362 -10.94 -7.34 -1.68
CA ILE A 362 -10.57 -8.64 -2.28
C ILE A 362 -11.35 -8.95 -3.57
N PRO A 363 -12.69 -8.88 -3.62
CA PRO A 363 -13.44 -9.24 -4.84
C PRO A 363 -13.40 -8.17 -5.93
N ALA A 364 -13.03 -6.93 -5.59
CA ALA A 364 -13.21 -5.78 -6.47
C ALA A 364 -12.48 -5.89 -7.83
N PRO A 365 -11.20 -6.32 -7.92
CA PRO A 365 -10.53 -6.44 -9.23
C PRO A 365 -11.17 -7.49 -10.13
N MET A 366 -11.61 -8.64 -9.60
CA MET A 366 -12.27 -9.69 -10.39
C MET A 366 -13.62 -9.22 -10.90
N ILE A 367 -14.45 -8.61 -10.04
CA ILE A 367 -15.74 -8.07 -10.44
C ILE A 367 -15.55 -6.97 -11.50
N THR A 368 -14.58 -6.08 -11.29
CA THR A 368 -14.27 -5.04 -12.28
C THR A 368 -13.79 -5.64 -13.60
N GLY A 369 -12.96 -6.70 -13.56
CA GLY A 369 -12.51 -7.41 -14.75
C GLY A 369 -13.67 -8.02 -15.53
N TYR A 370 -14.68 -8.59 -14.87
CA TYR A 370 -15.92 -9.06 -15.51
C TYR A 370 -16.69 -7.90 -16.16
N LEU A 371 -16.90 -6.81 -15.44
CA LEU A 371 -17.62 -5.63 -15.94
C LEU A 371 -16.91 -4.94 -17.11
N ILE A 372 -15.58 -5.00 -17.17
CA ILE A 372 -14.81 -4.52 -18.33
C ILE A 372 -15.13 -5.33 -19.58
N GLY A 373 -15.39 -6.63 -19.45
CA GLY A 373 -15.81 -7.48 -20.57
C GLY A 373 -17.11 -7.02 -21.20
N GLU A 374 -18.06 -6.52 -20.39
CA GLU A 374 -19.38 -6.06 -20.84
C GLU A 374 -19.37 -4.60 -21.33
N TRP A 375 -18.66 -3.71 -20.66
CA TRP A 375 -18.75 -2.24 -20.85
C TRP A 375 -17.44 -1.57 -21.25
N GLY A 376 -16.39 -2.33 -21.47
CA GLY A 376 -15.06 -1.83 -21.84
C GLY A 376 -14.26 -1.27 -20.67
N ILE A 377 -12.94 -1.12 -20.89
CA ILE A 377 -11.99 -0.78 -19.82
C ILE A 377 -12.24 0.58 -19.16
N LYS A 378 -12.78 1.55 -19.90
CA LYS A 378 -13.09 2.89 -19.38
C LYS A 378 -14.13 2.86 -18.26
N PHE A 379 -14.98 1.83 -18.23
CA PHE A 379 -15.96 1.62 -17.16
C PHE A 379 -15.29 1.41 -15.80
N ALA A 380 -14.10 0.79 -15.76
CA ALA A 380 -13.36 0.62 -14.50
C ALA A 380 -13.07 1.96 -13.80
N PHE A 381 -12.79 3.00 -14.56
CA PHE A 381 -12.51 4.33 -14.03
C PHE A 381 -13.77 5.02 -13.50
N VAL A 382 -14.87 4.89 -14.23
CA VAL A 382 -16.18 5.40 -13.79
C VAL A 382 -16.63 4.67 -12.52
N LEU A 383 -16.48 3.35 -12.47
CA LEU A 383 -16.82 2.53 -11.32
C LEU A 383 -15.97 2.93 -10.09
N ALA A 384 -14.65 3.06 -10.25
CA ALA A 384 -13.77 3.52 -9.18
C ALA A 384 -14.15 4.92 -8.69
N GLY A 385 -14.53 5.82 -9.59
CA GLY A 385 -15.04 7.14 -9.26
C GLY A 385 -16.35 7.09 -8.48
N ALA A 386 -17.30 6.26 -8.91
CA ALA A 386 -18.59 6.07 -8.24
C ALA A 386 -18.42 5.59 -6.78
N PHE A 387 -17.50 4.66 -6.52
CA PHE A 387 -17.23 4.20 -5.16
C PHE A 387 -16.70 5.32 -4.26
N LEU A 388 -15.90 6.24 -4.79
CA LEU A 388 -15.44 7.41 -4.03
C LEU A 388 -16.54 8.43 -3.76
N VAL A 389 -17.47 8.62 -4.69
CA VAL A 389 -18.66 9.43 -4.45
C VAL A 389 -19.50 8.79 -3.33
N ILE A 390 -19.71 7.48 -3.37
CA ILE A 390 -20.40 6.74 -2.31
C ILE A 390 -19.66 6.88 -0.97
N ALA A 391 -18.32 6.80 -0.96
CA ALA A 391 -17.52 7.06 0.25
C ALA A 391 -17.76 8.47 0.80
N GLY A 392 -17.82 9.48 -0.06
CA GLY A 392 -18.19 10.85 0.32
C GLY A 392 -19.60 10.95 0.91
N LEU A 393 -20.58 10.29 0.30
CA LEU A 393 -21.96 10.23 0.80
C LEU A 393 -22.05 9.53 2.16
N VAL A 394 -21.30 8.46 2.38
CA VAL A 394 -21.18 7.78 3.69
C VAL A 394 -20.57 8.69 4.75
N LEU A 395 -19.59 9.52 4.39
CA LEU A 395 -18.96 10.48 5.30
C LEU A 395 -19.87 11.68 5.64
N ALA A 396 -20.77 12.06 4.72
CA ALA A 396 -21.55 13.28 4.85
C ALA A 396 -22.36 13.37 6.16
N PRO A 397 -23.08 12.34 6.64
CA PRO A 397 -23.82 12.39 7.90
C PRO A 397 -22.95 12.23 9.15
N LEU A 398 -21.69 11.74 9.03
CA LEU A 398 -20.88 11.42 10.20
C LEU A 398 -20.41 12.69 10.93
N GLN A 399 -20.50 12.65 12.24
CA GLN A 399 -19.88 13.67 13.11
C GLN A 399 -18.46 13.22 13.45
N LEU A 400 -17.49 13.78 12.75
CA LEU A 400 -16.06 13.52 12.98
C LEU A 400 -15.44 14.68 13.75
N TYR A 401 -14.28 14.41 14.39
CA TYR A 401 -13.50 15.40 15.12
C TYR A 401 -13.32 16.68 14.30
N ARG A 402 -13.72 17.81 14.88
CA ARG A 402 -13.48 19.15 14.35
C ARG A 402 -12.12 19.58 14.86
N GLY A 403 -11.12 19.65 14.00
CA GLY A 403 -9.73 19.97 14.34
C GLY A 403 -9.54 21.00 15.46
N THR A 404 -8.34 21.05 16.03
CA THR A 404 -7.98 22.05 17.03
C THR A 404 -8.10 23.45 16.43
N GLN A 405 -9.15 24.19 16.78
CA GLN A 405 -9.08 25.64 16.67
C GLN A 405 -8.00 26.08 17.68
N TYR A 406 -6.83 26.41 17.17
CA TYR A 406 -5.89 27.20 17.95
C TYR A 406 -6.56 28.57 18.18
N SER A 407 -7.10 28.74 19.38
CA SER A 407 -7.47 30.06 19.94
C SER A 407 -6.22 30.84 20.26
#